data_e24debb43364cc78f81cf469767309af
#
_entry.id   e24debb43364cc78f81cf469767309af
#
_cell.length_a   1.000
_cell.length_b   1.000
_cell.length_c   1.000
_cell.angle_alpha   90.00
_cell.angle_beta   90.00
_cell.angle_gamma   90.00
#
_symmetry.space_group_name_H-M   'P 1'
#
loop_
_entity.id
_entity.type
_entity.pdbx_description
1 polymer ?
#
loop_
_entity_poly.entity_id
_entity_poly.type
_entity_poly.pdbx_seq_one_letter_code
_entity_poly.pdbx_strand_id
1 'polypeptide(L)'
;AAAALAWLGGGLFERWWLGPTDASAAARVETLVRREFAGMTAALDEVASAIASHPAARELTAPPGTSPALFDLLASVREASRNPDDIAVTVYDAVRSDARAWSGRPSDMPPDRIVGPRDLFVTRSALGLRLVLVQPIVGAEPAGGAGPTAPAAPGGSEGRRVGAVAVEHVLSRAAAGAAIAQVEDSFPTSIA
;
A
#
# COMPACT_ATOMS: atom_id res chain seq x y z
N ALA A 1 40.37 -26.14 -20.34
CA ALA A 1 40.47 -26.44 -18.89
C ALA A 1 39.72 -25.39 -18.04
N ALA A 2 39.92 -24.07 -18.24
CA ALA A 2 39.29 -23.02 -17.43
C ALA A 2 37.74 -23.00 -17.51
N ALA A 3 37.14 -23.23 -18.70
CA ALA A 3 35.71 -23.25 -18.89
C ALA A 3 35.03 -24.45 -18.14
N ALA A 4 35.69 -25.60 -18.10
CA ALA A 4 35.20 -26.78 -17.37
C ALA A 4 35.21 -26.55 -15.85
N LEU A 5 36.22 -25.86 -15.32
CA LEU A 5 36.29 -25.49 -13.90
C LEU A 5 35.24 -24.46 -13.51
N ALA A 6 34.99 -23.47 -14.38
CA ALA A 6 33.91 -22.49 -14.17
C ALA A 6 32.52 -23.14 -14.18
N TRP A 7 32.29 -24.11 -15.08
CA TRP A 7 31.03 -24.83 -15.15
C TRP A 7 30.78 -25.74 -13.95
N LEU A 8 31.83 -26.48 -13.52
CA LEU A 8 31.77 -27.30 -12.31
C LEU A 8 31.61 -26.46 -11.04
N GLY A 9 32.31 -25.33 -10.96
CA GLY A 9 32.19 -24.39 -9.84
C GLY A 9 30.81 -23.75 -9.76
N GLY A 10 30.22 -23.37 -10.90
CA GLY A 10 28.86 -22.86 -10.98
C GLY A 10 27.82 -23.89 -10.51
N GLY A 11 27.90 -25.12 -11.00
CA GLY A 11 26.97 -26.18 -10.59
C GLY A 11 27.09 -26.58 -9.11
N LEU A 12 28.30 -26.54 -8.55
CA LEU A 12 28.51 -26.77 -7.11
C LEU A 12 27.96 -25.62 -6.27
N PHE A 13 28.14 -24.37 -6.70
CA PHE A 13 27.62 -23.19 -6.04
C PHE A 13 26.08 -23.17 -6.09
N GLU A 14 25.48 -23.48 -7.24
CA GLU A 14 24.03 -23.60 -7.37
C GLU A 14 23.46 -24.69 -6.45
N ARG A 15 24.06 -25.87 -6.42
CA ARG A 15 23.64 -26.96 -5.52
C ARG A 15 23.79 -26.60 -4.04
N TRP A 16 24.84 -25.88 -3.70
CA TRP A 16 25.06 -25.43 -2.33
C TRP A 16 24.06 -24.34 -1.94
N TRP A 17 23.75 -23.41 -2.87
CA TRP A 17 22.85 -22.29 -2.61
C TRP A 17 21.38 -22.69 -2.70
N LEU A 18 20.96 -23.42 -3.74
CA LEU A 18 19.56 -23.78 -4.02
C LEU A 18 19.16 -25.15 -3.45
N GLY A 19 20.13 -25.96 -3.03
CA GLY A 19 19.90 -27.31 -2.54
C GLY A 19 20.01 -28.39 -3.63
N PRO A 20 20.05 -29.67 -3.24
CA PRO A 20 20.35 -30.78 -4.15
C PRO A 20 19.20 -31.19 -5.06
N THR A 21 17.98 -30.68 -4.84
CA THR A 21 16.77 -31.03 -5.60
C THR A 21 15.94 -29.82 -5.97
N ASP A 22 15.16 -29.91 -7.04
CA ASP A 22 14.20 -28.87 -7.44
C ASP A 22 13.20 -28.53 -6.33
N ALA A 23 12.79 -29.53 -5.55
CA ALA A 23 11.91 -29.33 -4.41
C ALA A 23 12.56 -28.48 -3.30
N SER A 24 13.86 -28.70 -3.02
CA SER A 24 14.59 -27.89 -2.03
C SER A 24 14.84 -26.46 -2.53
N ALA A 25 15.09 -26.30 -3.81
CA ALA A 25 15.21 -24.99 -4.44
C ALA A 25 13.87 -24.23 -4.37
N ALA A 26 12.77 -24.87 -4.74
CA ALA A 26 11.43 -24.29 -4.67
C ALA A 26 11.06 -23.88 -3.23
N ALA A 27 11.28 -24.74 -2.24
CA ALA A 27 11.01 -24.42 -0.83
C ALA A 27 11.84 -23.22 -0.31
N ARG A 28 13.08 -23.10 -0.77
CA ARG A 28 13.93 -21.97 -0.41
C ARG A 28 13.46 -20.66 -1.04
N VAL A 29 13.11 -20.68 -2.33
CA VAL A 29 12.53 -19.52 -3.03
C VAL A 29 11.21 -19.11 -2.38
N GLU A 30 10.34 -20.06 -2.07
CA GLU A 30 9.08 -19.80 -1.36
C GLU A 30 9.32 -19.12 -0.01
N THR A 31 10.28 -19.60 0.77
CA THR A 31 10.64 -19.00 2.06
C THR A 31 11.16 -17.58 1.90
N LEU A 32 12.00 -17.32 0.90
CA LEU A 32 12.51 -15.98 0.62
C LEU A 32 11.40 -15.02 0.19
N VAL A 33 10.52 -15.47 -0.73
CA VAL A 33 9.38 -14.67 -1.20
C VAL A 33 8.43 -14.34 -0.05
N ARG A 34 8.08 -15.33 0.78
CA ARG A 34 7.22 -15.10 1.96
C ARG A 34 7.84 -14.10 2.94
N ARG A 35 9.15 -14.22 3.18
CA ARG A 35 9.87 -13.32 4.09
C ARG A 35 9.87 -11.88 3.56
N GLU A 36 10.16 -11.72 2.28
CA GLU A 36 10.17 -10.40 1.62
C GLU A 36 8.78 -9.78 1.62
N PHE A 37 7.76 -10.57 1.27
CA PHE A 37 6.37 -10.11 1.29
C PHE A 37 5.91 -9.71 2.70
N ALA A 38 6.25 -10.50 3.71
CA ALA A 38 5.95 -10.17 5.11
C ALA A 38 6.65 -8.88 5.56
N GLY A 39 7.90 -8.67 5.13
CA GLY A 39 8.63 -7.43 5.41
C GLY A 39 7.97 -6.20 4.76
N MET A 40 7.56 -6.30 3.49
CA MET A 40 6.84 -5.23 2.80
C MET A 40 5.49 -4.94 3.48
N THR A 41 4.72 -5.97 3.80
CA THR A 41 3.42 -5.81 4.48
C THR A 41 3.55 -5.14 5.84
N ALA A 42 4.56 -5.52 6.63
CA ALA A 42 4.83 -4.90 7.93
C ALA A 42 5.20 -3.42 7.79
N ALA A 43 6.01 -3.07 6.78
CA ALA A 43 6.37 -1.68 6.51
C ALA A 43 5.15 -0.83 6.10
N LEU A 44 4.26 -1.38 5.25
CA LEU A 44 3.00 -0.71 4.90
C LEU A 44 2.10 -0.51 6.12
N ASP A 45 2.01 -1.51 7.00
CA ASP A 45 1.21 -1.45 8.21
C ASP A 45 1.73 -0.40 9.20
N GLU A 46 3.04 -0.30 9.37
CA GLU A 46 3.68 0.71 10.20
C GLU A 46 3.34 2.13 9.71
N VAL A 47 3.50 2.38 8.40
CA VAL A 47 3.18 3.67 7.78
C VAL A 47 1.68 3.98 7.91
N ALA A 48 0.81 3.03 7.58
CA ALA A 48 -0.64 3.22 7.65
C ALA A 48 -1.12 3.50 9.08
N SER A 49 -0.59 2.75 10.06
CA SER A 49 -0.94 2.90 11.47
C SER A 49 -0.45 4.23 12.06
N ALA A 50 0.77 4.66 11.69
CA ALA A 50 1.31 5.96 12.10
C ALA A 50 0.41 7.11 11.63
N ILE A 51 -0.05 7.05 10.37
CA ILE A 51 -0.94 8.07 9.82
C ILE A 51 -2.35 7.98 10.42
N ALA A 52 -2.94 6.79 10.48
CA ALA A 52 -4.30 6.61 10.99
C ALA A 52 -4.46 7.01 12.46
N SER A 53 -3.40 6.90 13.26
CA SER A 53 -3.40 7.31 14.67
C SER A 53 -3.10 8.80 14.88
N HIS A 54 -2.59 9.50 13.85
CA HIS A 54 -2.18 10.90 13.99
C HIS A 54 -3.39 11.83 14.12
N PRO A 55 -3.37 12.82 15.02
CA PRO A 55 -4.48 13.75 15.24
C PRO A 55 -4.94 14.43 13.95
N ALA A 56 -4.03 14.94 13.11
CA ALA A 56 -4.36 15.60 11.84
C ALA A 56 -5.16 14.70 10.87
N ALA A 57 -4.96 13.38 10.89
CA ALA A 57 -5.73 12.44 10.10
C ALA A 57 -7.07 12.10 10.75
N ARG A 58 -7.16 12.11 12.08
CA ARG A 58 -8.38 11.80 12.83
C ARG A 58 -9.39 12.97 12.87
N GLU A 59 -8.94 14.17 12.54
CA GLU A 59 -9.73 15.42 12.48
C GLU A 59 -10.23 15.74 11.08
N LEU A 60 -10.29 14.76 10.16
CA LEU A 60 -10.75 14.93 8.76
C LEU A 60 -12.21 15.40 8.60
N THR A 61 -12.91 15.68 9.69
CA THR A 61 -14.29 16.19 9.70
C THR A 61 -14.41 17.65 9.26
N ALA A 62 -13.31 18.38 9.11
CA ALA A 62 -13.31 19.74 8.61
C ALA A 62 -13.80 19.85 7.15
N PRO A 63 -14.41 20.99 6.74
CA PRO A 63 -14.90 21.17 5.38
C PRO A 63 -13.79 20.90 4.34
N PRO A 64 -14.14 20.52 3.10
CA PRO A 64 -13.18 20.19 2.07
C PRO A 64 -12.22 21.36 1.85
N GLY A 65 -10.98 21.16 2.22
CA GLY A 65 -9.92 22.15 2.12
C GLY A 65 -8.57 21.46 2.22
N THR A 66 -7.54 22.10 1.72
CA THR A 66 -6.16 21.65 1.83
C THR A 66 -5.72 21.77 3.29
N SER A 67 -5.26 20.69 3.89
CA SER A 67 -4.63 20.68 5.21
C SER A 67 -3.11 20.60 5.07
N PRO A 68 -2.37 21.70 5.19
CA PRO A 68 -0.91 21.68 5.10
C PRO A 68 -0.29 20.68 6.09
N ALA A 69 -0.81 20.63 7.31
CA ALA A 69 -0.33 19.71 8.34
C ALA A 69 -0.46 18.23 7.94
N LEU A 70 -1.50 17.90 7.15
CA LEU A 70 -1.66 16.54 6.65
C LEU A 70 -0.66 16.21 5.54
N PHE A 71 -0.37 17.15 4.64
CA PHE A 71 0.68 16.99 3.62
C PHE A 71 2.06 16.84 4.26
N ASP A 72 2.39 17.67 5.26
CA ASP A 72 3.66 17.60 6.00
C ASP A 72 3.80 16.25 6.72
N LEU A 73 2.72 15.75 7.34
CA LEU A 73 2.68 14.43 7.94
C LEU A 73 3.00 13.35 6.91
N LEU A 74 2.29 13.33 5.77
CA LEU A 74 2.49 12.30 4.75
C LEU A 74 3.89 12.35 4.15
N ALA A 75 4.44 13.54 3.94
CA ALA A 75 5.80 13.72 3.47
C ALA A 75 6.81 13.15 4.49
N SER A 76 6.69 13.52 5.76
CA SER A 76 7.60 13.08 6.81
C SER A 76 7.57 11.57 7.04
N VAL A 77 6.37 10.96 7.06
CA VAL A 77 6.24 9.50 7.24
C VAL A 77 6.80 8.74 6.03
N ARG A 78 6.57 9.25 4.81
CA ARG A 78 7.14 8.67 3.60
C ARG A 78 8.67 8.75 3.59
N GLU A 79 9.24 9.90 3.94
CA GLU A 79 10.69 10.11 4.01
C GLU A 79 11.37 9.27 5.08
N ALA A 80 10.68 9.00 6.18
CA ALA A 80 11.15 8.11 7.25
C ALA A 80 11.09 6.62 6.85
N SER A 81 10.37 6.26 5.79
CA SER A 81 10.29 4.88 5.32
C SER A 81 11.62 4.42 4.69
N ARG A 82 11.85 3.10 4.69
CA ARG A 82 13.11 2.52 4.20
C ARG A 82 13.39 2.83 2.73
N ASN A 83 12.35 2.86 1.89
CA ASN A 83 12.44 3.14 0.45
C ASN A 83 11.39 4.19 0.06
N PRO A 84 11.61 5.47 0.33
CA PRO A 84 10.62 6.53 0.10
C PRO A 84 10.20 6.68 -1.36
N ASP A 85 11.05 6.32 -2.32
CA ASP A 85 10.74 6.41 -3.75
C ASP A 85 9.80 5.31 -4.25
N ASP A 86 9.70 4.19 -3.51
CA ASP A 86 8.80 3.08 -3.82
C ASP A 86 7.48 3.17 -3.06
N ILE A 87 7.33 4.14 -2.16
CA ILE A 87 6.14 4.36 -1.34
C ILE A 87 5.34 5.55 -1.86
N ALA A 88 4.03 5.36 -1.99
CA ALA A 88 3.07 6.45 -2.12
C ALA A 88 2.00 6.31 -1.04
N VAL A 89 1.52 7.45 -0.55
CA VAL A 89 0.52 7.50 0.52
C VAL A 89 -0.56 8.48 0.13
N THR A 90 -1.83 8.10 0.37
CA THR A 90 -2.98 8.98 0.14
C THR A 90 -3.96 8.84 1.30
N VAL A 91 -4.47 9.96 1.78
CA VAL A 91 -5.56 10.01 2.75
C VAL A 91 -6.82 10.48 2.05
N TYR A 92 -7.90 9.71 2.24
CA TYR A 92 -9.22 9.93 1.67
C TYR A 92 -10.23 10.28 2.77
N ASP A 93 -11.23 11.12 2.47
CA ASP A 93 -12.35 11.32 3.38
C ASP A 93 -13.38 10.16 3.28
N ALA A 94 -14.16 9.96 4.35
CA ALA A 94 -15.13 8.86 4.43
C ALA A 94 -16.44 9.14 3.66
N VAL A 95 -16.72 10.39 3.29
CA VAL A 95 -18.03 10.81 2.75
C VAL A 95 -18.04 10.72 1.23
N ARG A 96 -17.02 11.27 0.58
CA ARG A 96 -16.93 11.36 -0.87
C ARG A 96 -15.86 10.44 -1.46
N SER A 97 -15.01 9.88 -0.60
CA SER A 97 -13.79 9.17 -1.01
C SER A 97 -12.82 10.05 -1.80
N ASP A 98 -12.88 11.37 -1.57
CA ASP A 98 -11.97 12.31 -2.20
C ASP A 98 -10.60 12.27 -1.51
N ALA A 99 -9.54 12.36 -2.30
CA ALA A 99 -8.18 12.48 -1.78
C ALA A 99 -8.01 13.85 -1.10
N ARG A 100 -7.62 13.85 0.18
CA ARG A 100 -7.42 15.05 1.01
C ARG A 100 -5.97 15.48 1.06
N ALA A 101 -5.06 14.53 1.01
CA ALA A 101 -3.63 14.75 0.91
C ALA A 101 -2.96 13.51 0.34
N TRP A 102 -1.80 13.70 -0.31
CA TRP A 102 -0.99 12.61 -0.83
C TRP A 102 0.50 12.95 -0.80
N SER A 103 1.33 11.92 -0.80
CA SER A 103 2.78 12.04 -0.96
C SER A 103 3.27 10.89 -1.84
N GLY A 104 4.22 11.19 -2.73
CA GLY A 104 4.68 10.25 -3.75
C GLY A 104 3.82 10.27 -5.01
N ARG A 105 3.70 9.11 -5.67
CA ARG A 105 2.91 8.94 -6.90
C ARG A 105 1.83 7.89 -6.67
N PRO A 106 0.68 8.27 -6.08
CA PRO A 106 -0.41 7.33 -5.86
C PRO A 106 -1.03 6.86 -7.16
N SER A 107 -1.66 5.68 -7.13
CA SER A 107 -2.52 5.18 -8.20
C SER A 107 -3.97 5.60 -7.95
N ASP A 108 -4.79 5.53 -9.02
CA ASP A 108 -6.22 5.70 -8.88
C ASP A 108 -6.80 4.56 -8.04
N MET A 109 -7.55 4.92 -7.00
CA MET A 109 -8.12 3.96 -6.06
C MET A 109 -9.65 3.87 -6.26
N PRO A 110 -10.19 2.67 -6.49
CA PRO A 110 -11.64 2.48 -6.59
C PRO A 110 -12.34 2.87 -5.27
N PRO A 111 -13.47 3.61 -5.33
CA PRO A 111 -14.19 4.08 -4.13
C PRO A 111 -14.62 2.95 -3.19
N ASP A 112 -15.00 1.79 -3.71
CA ASP A 112 -15.39 0.61 -2.93
C ASP A 112 -14.26 0.09 -2.05
N ARG A 113 -13.01 0.21 -2.49
CA ARG A 113 -11.82 -0.13 -1.67
C ARG A 113 -11.58 0.89 -0.57
N ILE A 114 -11.88 2.17 -0.83
CA ILE A 114 -11.69 3.26 0.15
C ILE A 114 -12.70 3.13 1.29
N VAL A 115 -13.98 2.80 0.98
CA VAL A 115 -15.03 2.70 2.00
C VAL A 115 -15.08 1.33 2.69
N GLY A 116 -14.39 0.33 2.14
CA GLY A 116 -14.32 -1.03 2.66
C GLY A 116 -13.56 -1.16 3.99
N PRO A 117 -13.53 -2.35 4.58
CA PRO A 117 -12.69 -2.63 5.74
C PRO A 117 -11.21 -2.50 5.40
N ARG A 118 -10.33 -2.71 6.39
CA ARG A 118 -8.89 -2.83 6.12
C ARG A 118 -8.66 -3.96 5.12
N ASP A 119 -7.92 -3.64 4.05
CA ASP A 119 -7.69 -4.57 2.94
C ASP A 119 -6.26 -4.44 2.40
N LEU A 120 -5.65 -5.57 2.02
CA LEU A 120 -4.34 -5.65 1.41
C LEU A 120 -4.48 -6.36 0.07
N PHE A 121 -4.13 -5.69 -1.02
CA PHE A 121 -4.27 -6.24 -2.36
C PHE A 121 -3.17 -5.76 -3.31
N VAL A 122 -3.04 -6.44 -4.44
CA VAL A 122 -2.17 -6.03 -5.52
C VAL A 122 -3.02 -5.38 -6.61
N THR A 123 -2.61 -4.21 -7.07
CA THR A 123 -3.23 -3.52 -8.20
C THR A 123 -2.23 -3.29 -9.32
N ARG A 124 -2.75 -3.21 -10.54
CA ARG A 124 -1.98 -2.80 -11.71
C ARG A 124 -2.33 -1.35 -12.02
N SER A 125 -1.31 -0.52 -12.18
CA SER A 125 -1.45 0.87 -12.62
C SER A 125 -0.58 1.11 -13.86
N ALA A 126 -0.74 2.26 -14.49
CA ALA A 126 0.14 2.68 -15.59
C ALA A 126 1.64 2.70 -15.20
N LEU A 127 1.95 2.80 -13.90
CA LEU A 127 3.30 2.83 -13.37
C LEU A 127 3.84 1.44 -13.00
N GLY A 128 3.06 0.37 -13.15
CA GLY A 128 3.44 -1.01 -12.82
C GLY A 128 2.55 -1.67 -11.78
N LEU A 129 3.06 -2.75 -11.17
CA LEU A 129 2.36 -3.47 -10.10
C LEU A 129 2.65 -2.82 -8.76
N ARG A 130 1.63 -2.71 -7.92
CA ARG A 130 1.73 -2.16 -6.57
C ARG A 130 1.02 -3.05 -5.56
N LEU A 131 1.62 -3.20 -4.40
CA LEU A 131 0.99 -3.73 -3.20
C LEU A 131 0.35 -2.55 -2.48
N VAL A 132 -0.93 -2.64 -2.18
CA VAL A 132 -1.70 -1.55 -1.56
C VAL A 132 -2.32 -2.05 -0.27
N LEU A 133 -2.10 -1.31 0.80
CA LEU A 133 -2.79 -1.45 2.06
C LEU A 133 -3.74 -0.28 2.25
N VAL A 134 -5.04 -0.56 2.38
CA VAL A 134 -6.04 0.42 2.78
C VAL A 134 -6.42 0.19 4.24
N GLN A 135 -6.34 1.24 5.05
CA GLN A 135 -6.69 1.21 6.46
C GLN A 135 -7.71 2.30 6.80
N PRO A 136 -8.84 1.97 7.45
CA PRO A 136 -9.79 2.95 7.95
C PRO A 136 -9.15 3.89 8.98
N ILE A 137 -9.51 5.18 8.92
CA ILE A 137 -9.18 6.17 9.94
C ILE A 137 -10.42 6.40 10.78
N VAL A 138 -10.28 6.19 12.08
CA VAL A 138 -11.33 6.39 13.06
C VAL A 138 -11.12 7.72 13.76
N GLY A 139 -12.12 8.58 13.75
CA GLY A 139 -12.06 9.89 14.40
C GLY A 139 -11.90 9.78 15.92
N ALA A 140 -11.38 10.83 16.54
CA ALA A 140 -11.43 10.97 17.98
C ALA A 140 -12.90 11.08 18.41
N GLU A 141 -13.32 10.34 19.42
CA GLU A 141 -14.60 10.60 20.06
C GLU A 141 -14.57 12.04 20.62
N PRO A 142 -15.63 12.84 20.41
CA PRO A 142 -15.71 14.14 21.05
C PRO A 142 -15.68 13.90 22.57
N ALA A 143 -14.63 14.41 23.23
CA ALA A 143 -14.55 14.40 24.69
C ALA A 143 -15.68 15.27 25.24
N GLY A 144 -16.86 14.69 25.50
CA GLY A 144 -17.97 15.44 26.06
C GLY A 144 -19.39 14.99 25.69
N GLY A 145 -19.60 13.74 25.35
CA GLY A 145 -20.93 13.18 25.08
C GLY A 145 -21.36 12.07 26.05
N ALA A 146 -21.16 12.26 27.36
CA ALA A 146 -21.86 11.44 28.36
C ALA A 146 -23.33 11.90 28.45
N GLY A 147 -24.10 11.66 27.40
CA GLY A 147 -25.56 11.64 27.48
C GLY A 147 -25.95 10.31 28.15
N PRO A 148 -26.86 10.34 29.15
CA PRO A 148 -27.24 9.13 29.85
C PRO A 148 -28.13 8.25 28.92
N THR A 149 -27.78 6.97 28.85
CA THR A 149 -28.69 5.86 28.59
C THR A 149 -29.10 5.59 27.14
N ALA A 150 -28.22 4.99 26.40
CA ALA A 150 -28.64 3.93 25.48
C ALA A 150 -27.91 2.64 25.89
N PRO A 151 -28.58 1.46 25.92
CA PRO A 151 -27.93 0.21 26.26
C PRO A 151 -26.83 -0.07 25.22
N ALA A 152 -25.61 -0.28 25.71
CA ALA A 152 -24.48 -0.67 24.88
C ALA A 152 -24.83 -1.95 24.12
N ALA A 153 -24.95 -1.86 22.79
CA ALA A 153 -24.96 -3.03 21.95
C ALA A 153 -23.63 -3.77 22.14
N PRO A 154 -23.61 -5.12 22.19
CA PRO A 154 -22.39 -5.91 22.34
C PRO A 154 -21.61 -5.92 21.02
N GLY A 155 -20.80 -4.92 20.80
CA GLY A 155 -19.92 -4.72 19.66
C GLY A 155 -19.17 -3.44 19.95
N GLY A 156 -17.88 -3.58 20.28
CA GLY A 156 -17.01 -2.54 20.81
C GLY A 156 -17.26 -1.16 20.20
N SER A 157 -16.95 -0.12 20.94
CA SER A 157 -16.97 1.29 20.54
C SER A 157 -16.10 1.51 19.30
N GLU A 158 -16.63 1.15 18.12
CA GLU A 158 -16.04 1.54 16.84
C GLU A 158 -16.28 3.03 16.68
N GLY A 159 -15.28 3.82 17.03
CA GLY A 159 -15.33 5.26 16.79
C GLY A 159 -15.72 5.53 15.33
N ARG A 160 -16.41 6.66 15.10
CA ARG A 160 -16.90 7.04 13.77
C ARG A 160 -15.75 7.09 12.76
N ARG A 161 -15.86 6.32 11.68
CA ARG A 161 -14.94 6.39 10.56
C ARG A 161 -14.97 7.79 9.95
N VAL A 162 -13.80 8.44 9.82
CA VAL A 162 -13.64 9.79 9.26
C VAL A 162 -12.94 9.76 7.90
N GLY A 163 -12.24 8.68 7.58
CA GLY A 163 -11.52 8.54 6.33
C GLY A 163 -10.88 7.17 6.16
N ALA A 164 -9.96 7.10 5.21
CA ALA A 164 -9.07 5.97 5.00
C ALA A 164 -7.69 6.47 4.57
N VAL A 165 -6.66 5.74 4.93
CA VAL A 165 -5.32 5.88 4.37
C VAL A 165 -5.04 4.70 3.45
N ALA A 166 -4.55 4.99 2.24
CA ALA A 166 -3.98 4.01 1.33
C ALA A 166 -2.47 4.19 1.28
N VAL A 167 -1.73 3.13 1.55
CA VAL A 167 -0.27 3.07 1.44
C VAL A 167 0.08 2.09 0.35
N GLU A 168 0.84 2.53 -0.63
CA GLU A 168 1.20 1.76 -1.81
C GLU A 168 2.70 1.53 -1.87
N HIS A 169 3.11 0.30 -2.20
CA HIS A 169 4.51 -0.06 -2.45
C HIS A 169 4.66 -0.58 -3.88
N VAL A 170 5.65 -0.07 -4.62
CA VAL A 170 5.95 -0.50 -5.99
C VAL A 170 6.59 -1.88 -5.96
N LEU A 171 5.90 -2.89 -6.52
CA LEU A 171 6.42 -4.25 -6.69
C LEU A 171 7.22 -4.39 -7.98
N SER A 172 6.74 -3.77 -9.06
CA SER A 172 7.47 -3.68 -10.32
C SER A 172 7.10 -2.39 -11.04
N ARG A 173 8.07 -1.79 -11.71
CA ARG A 173 7.84 -0.60 -12.54
C ARG A 173 7.55 -1.05 -13.97
N ALA A 174 6.53 -0.47 -14.61
CA ALA A 174 6.31 -0.67 -16.03
C ALA A 174 7.50 -0.13 -16.82
N ALA A 175 7.99 -0.88 -17.80
CA ALA A 175 8.97 -0.35 -18.74
C ALA A 175 8.33 0.83 -19.50
N ALA A 176 9.10 1.89 -19.74
CA ALA A 176 8.60 3.12 -20.35
C ALA A 176 7.88 2.91 -21.71
N GLY A 177 8.18 1.80 -22.42
CA GLY A 177 7.48 1.42 -23.66
C GLY A 177 6.16 0.66 -23.47
N ALA A 178 5.97 -0.01 -22.32
CA ALA A 178 4.76 -0.78 -22.06
C ALA A 178 3.54 0.10 -21.72
N ALA A 179 3.79 1.28 -21.16
CA ALA A 179 2.73 2.25 -20.85
C ALA A 179 2.09 2.84 -22.12
N ILE A 180 2.86 3.00 -23.19
CA ILE A 180 2.38 3.51 -24.48
C ILE A 180 1.52 2.46 -25.20
N ALA A 181 1.91 1.19 -25.17
CA ALA A 181 1.16 0.09 -25.79
C ALA A 181 -0.22 -0.14 -25.13
N GLN A 182 -0.35 0.09 -23.82
CA GLN A 182 -1.64 -0.02 -23.14
C GLN A 182 -2.62 1.12 -23.46
N VAL A 183 -2.11 2.29 -23.83
CA VAL A 183 -2.96 3.43 -24.25
C VAL A 183 -3.50 3.18 -25.66
N GLU A 184 -2.74 2.57 -26.57
CA GLU A 184 -3.21 2.24 -27.91
C GLU A 184 -4.29 1.14 -27.92
N ASP A 185 -4.21 0.15 -27.03
CA ASP A 185 -5.25 -0.90 -26.89
C ASP A 185 -6.56 -0.40 -26.26
N SER A 186 -6.53 0.77 -25.58
CA SER A 186 -7.70 1.34 -24.91
C SER A 186 -8.56 2.25 -25.81
N PHE A 187 -8.10 2.56 -27.01
CA PHE A 187 -8.87 3.33 -27.99
C PHE A 187 -9.16 2.47 -29.23
N PRO A 188 -10.35 1.85 -29.34
CA PRO A 188 -10.75 1.21 -30.57
C PRO A 188 -10.98 2.32 -31.61
N THR A 189 -10.01 2.50 -32.51
CA THR A 189 -10.15 3.35 -33.67
C THR A 189 -11.08 2.65 -34.67
N SER A 190 -12.39 2.72 -34.42
CA SER A 190 -13.40 2.46 -35.43
C SER A 190 -13.92 3.79 -35.92
N ILE A 191 -13.20 4.40 -36.85
CA ILE A 191 -13.75 5.43 -37.72
C ILE A 191 -14.08 4.72 -39.03
N ALA A 192 -15.38 4.44 -39.22
CA ALA A 192 -15.96 4.09 -40.52
C ALA A 192 -16.43 5.34 -41.23
#